data_97175eabf50e93d5d93c2381b31c1a93
#
_entry.id   97175eabf50e93d5d93c2381b31c1a93
#
_cell.length_a   1.000
_cell.length_b   1.000
_cell.length_c   1.000
_cell.angle_alpha   90.00
_cell.angle_beta   90.00
_cell.angle_gamma   90.00
#
_symmetry.space_group_name_H-M   'P 1'
#
loop_
_entity.id
_entity.type
_entity.pdbx_description
1 polymer ?
#
loop_
_entity_poly.entity_id
_entity_poly.type
_entity_poly.pdbx_seq_one_letter_code
_entity_poly.pdbx_strand_id
1 'polypeptide(L)'
;MWDIGCNDGVFSRIASAHSDYVVAMDADPLVIDRLYNTLKAEKNEKILPLYVDLTDSGGGVGWRGQERPGIFNRGKPDIVMALAVIHHMAITFHVPLASQLDMFRDLTPELIIEMPHADDPMVRKLLTNKRDGIHDDFNLDEFERLLNERFTVKSKMLLSSGTRTIFNAVRKG
;
A
#
# COMPACT_ATOMS: atom_id res chain seq x y z
N MET A 1 -8.72 3.75 -9.01
CA MET A 1 -7.38 3.50 -8.44
C MET A 1 -7.44 3.51 -6.92
N TRP A 2 -6.66 2.67 -6.22
CA TRP A 2 -6.50 2.75 -4.76
C TRP A 2 -5.09 3.21 -4.41
N ASP A 3 -4.99 4.21 -3.52
CA ASP A 3 -3.75 4.71 -2.94
C ASP A 3 -3.69 4.24 -1.48
N ILE A 4 -2.81 3.28 -1.20
CA ILE A 4 -2.68 2.62 0.10
C ILE A 4 -1.52 3.25 0.87
N GLY A 5 -1.79 3.75 2.09
CA GLY A 5 -0.85 4.56 2.85
C GLY A 5 -0.76 5.98 2.31
N CYS A 6 -1.91 6.59 2.01
CA CYS A 6 -1.99 7.84 1.27
C CYS A 6 -1.43 9.06 2.02
N ASN A 7 -1.25 8.98 3.33
CA ASN A 7 -0.85 10.10 4.17
C ASN A 7 -1.69 11.36 3.85
N ASP A 8 -1.08 12.51 3.71
CA ASP A 8 -1.75 13.79 3.39
C ASP A 8 -2.28 13.88 1.93
N GLY A 9 -2.27 12.77 1.17
CA GLY A 9 -2.87 12.64 -0.15
C GLY A 9 -2.08 13.30 -1.28
N VAL A 10 -0.77 13.51 -1.12
CA VAL A 10 0.08 14.10 -2.17
C VAL A 10 0.06 13.23 -3.43
N PHE A 11 0.31 11.93 -3.27
CA PHE A 11 0.29 11.00 -4.40
C PHE A 11 -1.12 10.70 -4.89
N SER A 12 -2.14 10.71 -4.01
CA SER A 12 -3.55 10.63 -4.41
C SER A 12 -3.93 11.75 -5.38
N ARG A 13 -3.44 12.99 -5.16
CA ARG A 13 -3.68 14.14 -6.04
C ARG A 13 -3.02 13.96 -7.40
N ILE A 14 -1.77 13.47 -7.43
CA ILE A 14 -1.08 13.16 -8.69
C ILE A 14 -1.86 12.07 -9.44
N ALA A 15 -2.24 11.00 -8.74
CA ALA A 15 -3.01 9.90 -9.30
C ALA A 15 -4.38 10.35 -9.86
N SER A 16 -5.07 11.30 -9.20
CA SER A 16 -6.38 11.81 -9.63
C SER A 16 -6.34 12.61 -10.94
N ALA A 17 -5.16 13.05 -11.37
CA ALA A 17 -4.98 13.67 -12.69
C ALA A 17 -4.95 12.63 -13.82
N HIS A 18 -4.70 11.34 -13.48
CA HIS A 18 -4.52 10.24 -14.43
C HIS A 18 -5.54 9.10 -14.26
N SER A 19 -6.53 9.28 -13.37
CA SER A 19 -7.59 8.31 -13.10
C SER A 19 -8.93 9.00 -12.91
N ASP A 20 -10.02 8.28 -13.15
CA ASP A 20 -11.37 8.81 -12.97
C ASP A 20 -11.68 9.04 -11.49
N TYR A 21 -11.17 8.14 -10.63
CA TYR A 21 -11.45 8.15 -9.20
C TYR A 21 -10.33 7.51 -8.38
N VAL A 22 -10.00 8.10 -7.24
CA VAL A 22 -9.00 7.60 -6.29
C VAL A 22 -9.65 7.32 -4.95
N VAL A 23 -9.45 6.12 -4.41
CA VAL A 23 -9.73 5.80 -3.02
C VAL A 23 -8.40 5.87 -2.26
N ALA A 24 -8.28 6.89 -1.41
CA ALA A 24 -7.09 7.18 -0.62
C ALA A 24 -7.24 6.60 0.79
N MET A 25 -6.42 5.59 1.13
CA MET A 25 -6.54 4.82 2.37
C MET A 25 -5.34 5.03 3.27
N ASP A 26 -5.59 5.20 4.56
CA ASP A 26 -4.55 5.21 5.59
C ASP A 26 -5.07 4.62 6.91
N ALA A 27 -4.16 4.06 7.71
CA ALA A 27 -4.45 3.51 9.03
C ALA A 27 -4.38 4.57 10.15
N ASP A 28 -4.02 5.82 9.85
CA ASP A 28 -4.05 6.92 10.80
C ASP A 28 -5.33 7.75 10.62
N PRO A 29 -6.29 7.68 11.57
CA PRO A 29 -7.55 8.41 11.48
C PRO A 29 -7.35 9.93 11.45
N LEU A 30 -6.28 10.45 12.08
CA LEU A 30 -6.02 11.89 12.10
C LEU A 30 -5.52 12.40 10.75
N VAL A 31 -4.77 11.57 10.03
CA VAL A 31 -4.34 11.84 8.66
C VAL A 31 -5.55 11.88 7.73
N ILE A 32 -6.42 10.89 7.81
CA ILE A 32 -7.65 10.81 7.00
C ILE A 32 -8.59 11.98 7.30
N ASP A 33 -8.75 12.37 8.56
CA ASP A 33 -9.59 13.53 8.91
C ASP A 33 -9.04 14.84 8.30
N ARG A 34 -7.73 15.07 8.39
CA ARG A 34 -7.08 16.23 7.74
C ARG A 34 -7.28 16.22 6.23
N LEU A 35 -7.03 15.07 5.59
CA LEU A 35 -7.21 14.91 4.15
C LEU A 35 -8.67 15.17 3.73
N TYR A 36 -9.64 14.61 4.46
CA TYR A 36 -11.06 14.83 4.22
C TYR A 36 -11.42 16.31 4.28
N ASN A 37 -11.02 17.01 5.35
CA ASN A 37 -11.33 18.43 5.53
C ASN A 37 -10.70 19.29 4.43
N THR A 38 -9.48 18.97 4.00
CA THR A 38 -8.79 19.66 2.90
C THR A 38 -9.52 19.45 1.57
N LEU A 39 -9.84 18.21 1.20
CA LEU A 39 -10.55 17.87 -0.03
C LEU A 39 -11.95 18.50 -0.07
N LYS A 40 -12.64 18.54 1.08
CA LYS A 40 -13.95 19.20 1.22
C LYS A 40 -13.85 20.71 0.97
N ALA A 41 -12.84 21.38 1.52
CA ALA A 41 -12.61 22.81 1.29
C ALA A 41 -12.28 23.11 -0.18
N GLU A 42 -11.55 22.22 -0.84
CA GLU A 42 -11.19 22.29 -2.26
C GLU A 42 -12.35 21.88 -3.20
N LYS A 43 -13.44 21.33 -2.67
CA LYS A 43 -14.53 20.73 -3.45
C LYS A 43 -14.04 19.64 -4.41
N ASN A 44 -13.05 18.88 -3.97
CA ASN A 44 -12.51 17.76 -4.74
C ASN A 44 -13.40 16.53 -4.59
N GLU A 45 -14.05 16.12 -5.67
CA GLU A 45 -14.94 14.94 -5.71
C GLU A 45 -14.28 13.71 -6.30
N LYS A 46 -13.00 13.80 -6.73
CA LYS A 46 -12.27 12.67 -7.36
C LYS A 46 -11.53 11.79 -6.37
N ILE A 47 -11.34 12.24 -5.14
CA ILE A 47 -10.57 11.52 -4.11
C ILE A 47 -11.48 11.22 -2.92
N LEU A 48 -11.62 9.94 -2.58
CA LEU A 48 -12.33 9.47 -1.39
C LEU A 48 -11.33 9.07 -0.31
N PRO A 49 -11.16 9.85 0.76
CA PRO A 49 -10.33 9.43 1.88
C PRO A 49 -11.08 8.40 2.74
N LEU A 50 -10.42 7.28 3.05
CA LEU A 50 -10.96 6.21 3.89
C LEU A 50 -9.96 5.80 4.97
N TYR A 51 -10.42 5.73 6.21
CA TYR A 51 -9.69 5.04 7.26
C TYR A 51 -9.77 3.52 7.03
N VAL A 52 -8.63 2.91 6.79
CA VAL A 52 -8.51 1.46 6.59
C VAL A 52 -7.18 0.98 7.16
N ASP A 53 -7.23 0.11 8.16
CA ASP A 53 -6.09 -0.69 8.57
C ASP A 53 -6.09 -2.00 7.79
N LEU A 54 -5.14 -2.18 6.88
CA LEU A 54 -5.04 -3.40 6.07
C LEU A 54 -4.59 -4.62 6.87
N THR A 55 -3.95 -4.42 8.02
CA THR A 55 -3.49 -5.50 8.89
C THR A 55 -4.62 -6.03 9.78
N ASP A 56 -5.68 -5.24 9.94
CA ASP A 56 -6.92 -5.59 10.62
C ASP A 56 -8.15 -5.12 9.80
N SER A 57 -8.13 -5.41 8.52
CA SER A 57 -9.16 -4.93 7.57
C SER A 57 -10.55 -5.50 7.79
N GLY A 58 -10.68 -6.45 8.70
CA GLY A 58 -11.94 -7.06 9.12
C GLY A 58 -12.73 -7.74 7.99
N GLY A 59 -13.56 -8.69 8.33
CA GLY A 59 -14.60 -9.23 7.45
C GLY A 59 -15.76 -8.24 7.31
N GLY A 60 -16.95 -8.74 7.07
CA GLY A 60 -18.15 -7.91 7.06
C GLY A 60 -18.43 -7.26 8.43
N VAL A 61 -19.12 -6.14 8.42
CA VAL A 61 -19.44 -5.32 9.60
C VAL A 61 -20.95 -5.27 9.82
N GLY A 62 -21.37 -4.95 11.06
CA GLY A 62 -22.76 -4.89 11.48
C GLY A 62 -23.27 -6.22 12.02
N TRP A 63 -24.60 -6.42 12.09
CA TRP A 63 -25.19 -7.61 12.70
C TRP A 63 -24.69 -8.90 12.01
N ARG A 64 -24.05 -9.77 12.79
CA ARG A 64 -23.44 -11.03 12.35
C ARG A 64 -22.39 -10.88 11.23
N GLY A 65 -21.80 -9.68 11.05
CA GLY A 65 -20.84 -9.41 9.98
C GLY A 65 -21.43 -9.37 8.57
N GLN A 66 -22.74 -9.22 8.40
CA GLN A 66 -23.43 -9.39 7.11
C GLN A 66 -24.02 -8.07 6.56
N GLU A 67 -24.06 -7.00 7.34
CA GLU A 67 -24.71 -5.76 6.90
C GLU A 67 -23.85 -4.95 5.93
N ARG A 68 -22.52 -4.99 6.08
CA ARG A 68 -21.57 -4.30 5.20
C ARG A 68 -20.40 -5.21 4.89
N PRO A 69 -20.11 -5.47 3.61
CA PRO A 69 -18.97 -6.29 3.23
C PRO A 69 -17.65 -5.61 3.65
N GLY A 70 -16.63 -6.41 3.92
CA GLY A 70 -15.27 -5.93 4.14
C GLY A 70 -14.70 -5.20 2.92
N ILE A 71 -13.65 -4.41 3.10
CA ILE A 71 -13.09 -3.52 2.06
C ILE A 71 -12.74 -4.28 0.77
N PHE A 72 -12.16 -5.46 0.88
CA PHE A 72 -11.77 -6.29 -0.27
C PHE A 72 -12.95 -6.85 -1.09
N ASN A 73 -14.17 -6.79 -0.52
CA ASN A 73 -15.41 -7.26 -1.16
C ASN A 73 -16.32 -6.11 -1.64
N ARG A 74 -15.89 -4.84 -1.45
CA ARG A 74 -16.66 -3.66 -1.90
C ARG A 74 -16.38 -3.25 -3.33
N GLY A 75 -15.29 -3.74 -3.90
CA GLY A 75 -14.85 -3.45 -5.25
C GLY A 75 -13.39 -3.81 -5.43
N LYS A 76 -12.95 -3.79 -6.68
CA LYS A 76 -11.54 -4.00 -7.05
C LYS A 76 -11.06 -2.81 -7.86
N PRO A 77 -9.87 -2.26 -7.56
CA PRO A 77 -9.27 -1.21 -8.34
C PRO A 77 -8.64 -1.77 -9.61
N ASP A 78 -8.57 -0.96 -10.66
CA ASP A 78 -7.76 -1.28 -11.85
C ASP A 78 -6.26 -1.17 -11.54
N ILE A 79 -5.90 -0.23 -10.64
CA ILE A 79 -4.51 0.00 -10.21
C ILE A 79 -4.48 0.18 -8.69
N VAL A 80 -3.52 -0.46 -8.03
CA VAL A 80 -3.13 -0.17 -6.66
C VAL A 80 -1.79 0.55 -6.65
N MET A 81 -1.70 1.61 -5.88
CA MET A 81 -0.45 2.29 -5.51
C MET A 81 -0.18 2.05 -4.02
N ALA A 82 0.99 1.52 -3.69
CA ALA A 82 1.44 1.22 -2.33
C ALA A 82 2.87 1.78 -2.14
N LEU A 83 2.95 3.06 -1.78
CA LEU A 83 4.21 3.76 -1.57
C LEU A 83 4.50 3.86 -0.07
N ALA A 84 5.72 3.52 0.34
CA ALA A 84 6.18 3.55 1.73
C ALA A 84 5.30 2.75 2.72
N VAL A 85 4.69 1.65 2.32
CA VAL A 85 3.74 0.87 3.14
C VAL A 85 4.30 -0.48 3.58
N ILE A 86 4.90 -1.23 2.64
CA ILE A 86 5.20 -2.66 2.84
C ILE A 86 6.16 -2.94 4.00
N HIS A 87 7.09 -2.03 4.28
CA HIS A 87 8.03 -2.18 5.39
C HIS A 87 7.32 -2.05 6.76
N HIS A 88 6.29 -1.22 6.87
CA HIS A 88 5.45 -1.17 8.06
C HIS A 88 4.69 -2.47 8.26
N MET A 89 4.07 -2.99 7.21
CA MET A 89 3.35 -4.27 7.27
C MET A 89 4.31 -5.42 7.63
N ALA A 90 5.49 -5.48 7.01
CA ALA A 90 6.46 -6.55 7.26
C ALA A 90 7.09 -6.47 8.66
N ILE A 91 7.62 -5.30 9.04
CA ILE A 91 8.46 -5.16 10.23
C ILE A 91 7.63 -4.88 11.48
N THR A 92 6.61 -4.02 11.38
CA THR A 92 5.77 -3.64 12.54
C THR A 92 4.70 -4.68 12.81
N PHE A 93 4.01 -5.15 11.77
CA PHE A 93 2.87 -6.06 11.89
C PHE A 93 3.20 -7.51 11.56
N HIS A 94 4.45 -7.82 11.22
CA HIS A 94 4.94 -9.17 10.93
C HIS A 94 4.17 -9.88 9.79
N VAL A 95 3.65 -9.13 8.82
CA VAL A 95 3.03 -9.70 7.63
C VAL A 95 4.11 -10.05 6.61
N PRO A 96 4.32 -11.32 6.26
CA PRO A 96 5.37 -11.72 5.32
C PRO A 96 5.22 -11.04 3.95
N LEU A 97 6.32 -10.68 3.28
CA LEU A 97 6.31 -10.07 1.94
C LEU A 97 5.50 -10.89 0.94
N ALA A 98 5.62 -12.22 0.97
CA ALA A 98 4.85 -13.11 0.11
C ALA A 98 3.33 -12.92 0.29
N SER A 99 2.86 -12.85 1.55
CA SER A 99 1.44 -12.66 1.86
C SER A 99 0.92 -11.28 1.43
N GLN A 100 1.76 -10.24 1.57
CA GLN A 100 1.42 -8.89 1.07
C GLN A 100 1.26 -8.90 -0.46
N LEU A 101 2.20 -9.51 -1.17
CA LEU A 101 2.16 -9.60 -2.63
C LEU A 101 1.02 -10.50 -3.14
N ASP A 102 0.65 -11.56 -2.41
CA ASP A 102 -0.56 -12.35 -2.71
C ASP A 102 -1.83 -11.51 -2.58
N MET A 103 -1.94 -10.72 -1.52
CA MET A 103 -3.06 -9.78 -1.34
C MET A 103 -3.15 -8.80 -2.52
N PHE A 104 -2.04 -8.18 -2.93
CA PHE A 104 -2.04 -7.25 -4.07
C PHE A 104 -2.39 -7.96 -5.38
N ARG A 105 -1.87 -9.18 -5.61
CA ARG A 105 -2.23 -9.99 -6.80
C ARG A 105 -3.73 -10.25 -6.89
N ASP A 106 -4.37 -10.57 -5.76
CA ASP A 106 -5.79 -10.88 -5.71
C ASP A 106 -6.66 -9.62 -5.83
N LEU A 107 -6.10 -8.46 -5.52
CA LEU A 107 -6.80 -7.18 -5.47
C LEU A 107 -6.82 -6.45 -6.82
N THR A 108 -5.70 -6.40 -7.53
CA THR A 108 -5.54 -5.53 -8.70
C THR A 108 -4.84 -6.21 -9.87
N PRO A 109 -5.18 -5.85 -11.13
CA PRO A 109 -4.39 -6.24 -12.29
C PRO A 109 -3.07 -5.46 -12.43
N GLU A 110 -2.96 -4.24 -11.92
CA GLU A 110 -1.74 -3.41 -12.01
C GLU A 110 -1.35 -2.84 -10.64
N LEU A 111 -0.05 -2.91 -10.34
CA LEU A 111 0.52 -2.54 -9.05
C LEU A 111 1.69 -1.58 -9.24
N ILE A 112 1.61 -0.42 -8.57
CA ILE A 112 2.73 0.49 -8.36
C ILE A 112 3.15 0.35 -6.89
N ILE A 113 4.35 -0.18 -6.65
CA ILE A 113 4.79 -0.52 -5.29
C ILE A 113 6.21 -0.03 -5.03
N GLU A 114 6.43 0.53 -3.84
CA GLU A 114 7.75 0.96 -3.38
C GLU A 114 8.33 -0.06 -2.42
N MET A 115 9.56 -0.50 -2.71
CA MET A 115 10.38 -1.32 -1.81
C MET A 115 11.49 -0.45 -1.20
N PRO A 116 11.39 -0.09 0.09
CA PRO A 116 12.51 0.46 0.83
C PRO A 116 13.54 -0.64 1.11
N HIS A 117 14.83 -0.33 0.88
CA HIS A 117 15.91 -1.29 1.08
C HIS A 117 16.26 -1.43 2.57
N ALA A 118 17.06 -2.41 2.92
CA ALA A 118 17.47 -2.67 4.31
C ALA A 118 18.27 -1.50 4.93
N ASP A 119 18.94 -0.70 4.12
CA ASP A 119 19.70 0.49 4.54
C ASP A 119 18.86 1.79 4.59
N ASP A 120 17.56 1.74 4.22
CA ASP A 120 16.67 2.88 4.33
C ASP A 120 16.55 3.33 5.81
N PRO A 121 16.63 4.65 6.09
CA PRO A 121 16.56 5.16 7.46
C PRO A 121 15.30 4.74 8.22
N MET A 122 14.15 4.62 7.55
CA MET A 122 12.91 4.18 8.21
C MET A 122 12.95 2.68 8.51
N VAL A 123 13.46 1.87 7.59
CA VAL A 123 13.63 0.42 7.82
C VAL A 123 14.56 0.19 9.01
N ARG A 124 15.71 0.85 9.05
CA ARG A 124 16.65 0.78 10.19
C ARG A 124 15.98 1.21 11.50
N LYS A 125 15.20 2.28 11.48
CA LYS A 125 14.44 2.74 12.66
C LYS A 125 13.44 1.70 13.16
N LEU A 126 12.72 1.06 12.26
CA LEU A 126 11.76 0.00 12.62
C LEU A 126 12.45 -1.26 13.16
N LEU A 127 13.65 -1.56 12.70
CA LEU A 127 14.45 -2.72 13.13
C LEU A 127 15.17 -2.50 14.48
N THR A 128 15.36 -1.26 14.95
CA THR A 128 16.17 -0.91 16.13
C THR A 128 15.84 -1.74 17.38
N ASN A 129 14.58 -2.12 17.56
CA ASN A 129 14.12 -2.90 18.72
C ASN A 129 13.65 -4.30 18.34
N LYS A 130 14.03 -4.80 17.19
CA LYS A 130 13.70 -6.15 16.74
C LYS A 130 14.88 -7.10 17.02
N ARG A 131 14.53 -8.37 17.20
CA ARG A 131 15.55 -9.42 17.37
C ARG A 131 16.30 -9.63 16.07
N ASP A 132 17.61 -9.77 16.15
CA ASP A 132 18.45 -10.04 14.98
C ASP A 132 17.97 -11.29 14.21
N GLY A 133 17.97 -11.22 12.90
CA GLY A 133 17.61 -12.31 12.00
C GLY A 133 16.11 -12.49 11.75
N ILE A 134 15.22 -11.82 12.47
CA ILE A 134 13.76 -12.05 12.34
C ILE A 134 13.18 -11.48 11.02
N HIS A 135 13.90 -10.57 10.39
CA HIS A 135 13.49 -9.91 9.14
C HIS A 135 14.59 -9.97 8.06
N ASP A 136 15.44 -11.01 8.05
CA ASP A 136 16.49 -11.19 7.05
C ASP A 136 15.93 -11.40 5.64
N ASP A 137 14.67 -11.84 5.54
CA ASP A 137 13.89 -11.96 4.31
C ASP A 137 13.38 -10.61 3.79
N PHE A 138 13.45 -9.52 4.59
CA PHE A 138 13.11 -8.18 4.14
C PHE A 138 14.29 -7.54 3.40
N ASN A 139 14.52 -7.98 2.16
CA ASN A 139 15.58 -7.47 1.30
C ASN A 139 15.09 -7.34 -0.15
N LEU A 140 15.79 -6.56 -0.97
CA LEU A 140 15.39 -6.26 -2.33
C LEU A 140 15.37 -7.49 -3.25
N ASP A 141 16.34 -8.39 -3.12
CA ASP A 141 16.45 -9.56 -3.99
C ASP A 141 15.29 -10.53 -3.75
N GLU A 142 14.95 -10.77 -2.48
CA GLU A 142 13.82 -11.61 -2.11
C GLU A 142 12.50 -10.96 -2.53
N PHE A 143 12.35 -9.63 -2.35
CA PHE A 143 11.17 -8.92 -2.82
C PHE A 143 11.02 -9.04 -4.34
N GLU A 144 12.06 -8.82 -5.13
CA GLU A 144 12.03 -8.94 -6.59
C GLU A 144 11.68 -10.37 -7.03
N ARG A 145 12.25 -11.38 -6.36
CA ARG A 145 11.93 -12.79 -6.62
C ARG A 145 10.44 -13.05 -6.41
N LEU A 146 9.89 -12.67 -5.26
CA LEU A 146 8.49 -12.84 -4.89
C LEU A 146 7.53 -12.05 -5.80
N LEU A 147 7.91 -10.82 -6.16
CA LEU A 147 7.16 -9.98 -7.08
C LEU A 147 7.09 -10.63 -8.47
N ASN A 148 8.22 -11.12 -8.97
CA ASN A 148 8.30 -11.77 -10.28
C ASN A 148 7.57 -13.12 -10.35
N GLU A 149 7.27 -13.77 -9.25
CA GLU A 149 6.39 -14.95 -9.23
C GLU A 149 4.93 -14.60 -9.54
N ARG A 150 4.47 -13.41 -9.15
CA ARG A 150 3.07 -12.97 -9.16
C ARG A 150 2.75 -11.97 -10.26
N PHE A 151 3.72 -11.14 -10.59
CA PHE A 151 3.58 -10.03 -11.52
C PHE A 151 4.68 -10.05 -12.58
N THR A 152 4.42 -9.37 -13.70
CA THR A 152 5.42 -9.03 -14.71
C THR A 152 5.83 -7.58 -14.49
N VAL A 153 7.07 -7.33 -14.09
CA VAL A 153 7.60 -5.97 -13.89
C VAL A 153 7.72 -5.27 -15.24
N LYS A 154 7.07 -4.13 -15.39
CA LYS A 154 7.10 -3.28 -16.60
C LYS A 154 8.20 -2.23 -16.52
N SER A 155 8.38 -1.65 -15.34
CA SER A 155 9.47 -0.72 -15.08
C SER A 155 9.89 -0.78 -13.61
N LYS A 156 11.15 -0.42 -13.38
CA LYS A 156 11.72 -0.30 -12.04
C LYS A 156 12.59 0.96 -12.00
N MET A 157 12.48 1.73 -10.92
CA MET A 157 13.20 2.99 -10.76
C MET A 157 13.75 3.13 -9.35
N LEU A 158 15.05 3.26 -9.23
CA LEU A 158 15.70 3.65 -7.98
C LEU A 158 15.45 5.13 -7.73
N LEU A 159 14.95 5.47 -6.55
CA LEU A 159 14.71 6.87 -6.17
C LEU A 159 16.03 7.59 -5.86
N SER A 160 16.01 8.91 -5.89
CA SER A 160 17.17 9.78 -5.63
C SER A 160 17.78 9.58 -4.23
N SER A 161 17.03 9.03 -3.28
CA SER A 161 17.54 8.63 -1.96
C SER A 161 18.59 7.50 -2.04
N GLY A 162 18.60 6.72 -3.12
CA GLY A 162 19.44 5.52 -3.28
C GLY A 162 18.99 4.31 -2.45
N THR A 163 17.98 4.48 -1.58
CA THR A 163 17.55 3.46 -0.61
C THR A 163 16.14 2.93 -0.85
N ARG A 164 15.49 3.33 -1.95
CA ARG A 164 14.12 2.93 -2.30
C ARG A 164 13.97 2.69 -3.78
N THR A 165 13.26 1.66 -4.15
CA THR A 165 12.94 1.32 -5.54
C THR A 165 11.44 1.27 -5.74
N ILE A 166 10.93 1.94 -6.78
CA ILE A 166 9.54 1.83 -7.21
C ILE A 166 9.47 0.83 -8.38
N PHE A 167 8.46 -0.01 -8.34
CA PHE A 167 8.13 -0.96 -9.38
C PHE A 167 6.74 -0.64 -9.93
N ASN A 168 6.60 -0.67 -11.25
CA ASN A 168 5.31 -0.82 -11.92
C ASN A 168 5.24 -2.25 -12.47
N ALA A 169 4.20 -2.99 -12.10
CA ALA A 169 4.06 -4.40 -12.41
C ALA A 169 2.62 -4.77 -12.74
N VAL A 170 2.43 -5.70 -13.67
CA VAL A 170 1.13 -6.20 -14.11
C VAL A 170 0.99 -7.66 -13.68
N ARG A 171 -0.17 -8.00 -13.12
CA ARG A 171 -0.46 -9.35 -12.65
C ARG A 171 -0.29 -10.37 -13.78
N LYS A 172 0.35 -11.49 -13.46
CA LYS A 172 0.39 -12.65 -14.34
C LYS A 172 -0.99 -13.31 -14.41
N GLY A 173 -1.32 -13.80 -15.61
CA GLY A 173 -2.55 -14.55 -15.85
C GLY A 173 -2.56 -15.91 -15.15
#